data_c3292293650fc278ab678a2fc768793d
#
_entry.id   c3292293650fc278ab678a2fc768793d
#
_cell.length_a   1.000
_cell.length_b   1.000
_cell.length_c   1.000
_cell.angle_alpha   90.00
_cell.angle_beta   90.00
_cell.angle_gamma   90.00
#
_symmetry.space_group_name_H-M   'P 1'
#
loop_
_entity.id
_entity.type
_entity.pdbx_description
1 polymer ?
#
loop_
_entity_poly.entity_id
_entity_poly.type
_entity_poly.pdbx_seq_one_letter_code
_entity_poly.pdbx_strand_id
1 'polypeptide(L)'
;MQTELDLEYEHARPILATKLFIRRLRERNARIIFISDMYLPESFLKKLLVDSQIASENDPVYVSGDIGLTKASSALYQYVLEKEQLPPQALHHYGDNLHSDVIVPRKLGIAATHFKDSQLNRYEKALMAQPQDDIQTISRITGISRAVRLMCESSFKSYKGLATLISNVVAPLFTSYVAWAIKDAAGKNIKRLYFVSRDGLILLKIAERIAPCVPNAPECRYLYGSRQAWFLPSITEINRKSLLWLIQKSSSATPRDVFKTLHIGQQEIEPVLFQMNITNEFLDAALDKETSATLWQVIEHQDIVSIIQEKAQKARKQALAYFEQEGLCSDEKWAIVDIGWYLNCQGALRKILLNIGKQDHVYGYYFCVRREAHPIAKAGPYAAFLRQDPSYLTGKNPVEQIFRKACIIDQIFTVADHGLVLGYKRKNGRMAPVLKDSDMTRDYLDFVEIIFGMVRIYADETGKAGLLNDQI
;
A
#
# COMPACT_ATOMS: atom_id res chain seq x y z
N MET A 1 16.30 8.14 35.71
CA MET A 1 17.20 7.03 35.26
C MET A 1 16.44 5.72 35.02
N GLN A 2 15.74 5.08 36.01
CA GLN A 2 15.07 3.78 35.74
C GLN A 2 14.03 3.87 34.60
N THR A 3 13.13 4.85 34.62
CA THR A 3 12.14 5.09 33.56
C THR A 3 12.80 5.29 32.18
N GLU A 4 13.94 5.95 32.14
CA GLU A 4 14.70 6.18 30.92
C GLU A 4 15.29 4.86 30.38
N LEU A 5 15.90 4.05 31.24
CA LEU A 5 16.42 2.74 30.88
C LEU A 5 15.30 1.81 30.35
N ASP A 6 14.13 1.85 31.00
CA ASP A 6 12.97 1.07 30.60
C ASP A 6 12.48 1.49 29.19
N LEU A 7 12.41 2.80 28.93
CA LEU A 7 12.03 3.34 27.62
C LEU A 7 13.06 3.01 26.53
N GLU A 8 14.34 3.18 26.83
CA GLU A 8 15.42 2.83 25.89
C GLU A 8 15.39 1.34 25.56
N TYR A 9 15.18 0.48 26.57
CA TYR A 9 15.07 -0.96 26.36
C TYR A 9 13.86 -1.35 25.53
N GLU A 10 12.70 -0.72 25.78
CA GLU A 10 11.45 -0.99 25.05
C GLU A 10 11.53 -0.55 23.59
N HIS A 11 12.21 0.58 23.30
CA HIS A 11 12.19 1.21 21.98
C HIS A 11 13.42 0.93 21.12
N ALA A 12 14.56 0.51 21.71
CA ALA A 12 15.74 0.13 20.94
C ALA A 12 15.45 -1.09 20.03
N ARG A 13 15.88 -0.98 18.78
CA ARG A 13 15.70 -2.06 17.80
C ARG A 13 17.03 -2.34 17.09
N PRO A 14 17.40 -3.62 16.93
CA PRO A 14 18.59 -3.98 16.18
C PRO A 14 18.43 -3.67 14.69
N ILE A 15 19.48 -3.09 14.11
CA ILE A 15 19.56 -2.95 12.65
C ILE A 15 19.92 -4.32 12.08
N LEU A 16 18.99 -4.93 11.32
CA LEU A 16 19.16 -6.31 10.83
C LEU A 16 20.44 -6.48 10.00
N ALA A 17 20.80 -5.48 9.19
CA ALA A 17 22.05 -5.52 8.42
C ALA A 17 23.29 -5.65 9.31
N THR A 18 23.33 -4.89 10.43
CA THR A 18 24.41 -4.95 11.40
C THR A 18 24.46 -6.30 12.12
N LYS A 19 23.29 -6.82 12.54
CA LYS A 19 23.20 -8.14 13.18
C LYS A 19 23.72 -9.25 12.26
N LEU A 20 23.31 -9.26 10.98
CA LEU A 20 23.79 -10.23 9.99
C LEU A 20 25.28 -10.05 9.68
N PHE A 21 25.78 -8.82 9.65
CA PHE A 21 27.19 -8.53 9.44
C PHE A 21 28.05 -9.08 10.59
N ILE A 22 27.66 -8.80 11.84
CA ILE A 22 28.36 -9.32 13.03
C ILE A 22 28.36 -10.86 13.04
N ARG A 23 27.23 -11.50 12.73
CA ARG A 23 27.16 -12.96 12.63
C ARG A 23 28.16 -13.52 11.61
N ARG A 24 28.28 -12.91 10.43
CA ARG A 24 29.25 -13.31 9.39
C ARG A 24 30.72 -13.12 9.84
N LEU A 25 30.96 -12.07 10.61
CA LEU A 25 32.30 -11.86 11.19
C LEU A 25 32.65 -12.97 12.20
N ARG A 26 31.67 -13.37 13.04
CA ARG A 26 31.86 -14.49 13.99
C ARG A 26 32.10 -15.82 13.28
N GLU A 27 31.37 -16.09 12.20
CA GLU A 27 31.58 -17.29 11.34
C GLU A 27 32.99 -17.33 10.74
N ARG A 28 33.67 -16.17 10.67
CA ARG A 28 35.09 -16.05 10.26
C ARG A 28 36.07 -15.96 11.45
N ASN A 29 35.62 -16.29 12.66
CA ASN A 29 36.39 -16.21 13.89
C ASN A 29 36.91 -14.80 14.24
N ALA A 30 36.23 -13.73 13.74
CA ALA A 30 36.59 -12.38 14.15
C ALA A 30 36.14 -12.11 15.59
N ARG A 31 37.04 -11.52 16.38
CA ARG A 31 36.71 -11.02 17.71
C ARG A 31 35.88 -9.74 17.58
N ILE A 32 34.77 -9.64 18.31
CA ILE A 32 33.91 -8.49 18.31
C ILE A 32 34.06 -7.69 19.60
N ILE A 33 34.18 -6.37 19.48
CA ILE A 33 34.30 -5.42 20.57
C ILE A 33 33.30 -4.30 20.34
N PHE A 34 32.55 -3.91 21.37
CA PHE A 34 31.61 -2.79 21.31
C PHE A 34 32.19 -1.57 22.02
N ILE A 35 32.23 -0.42 21.32
CA ILE A 35 32.77 0.85 21.85
C ILE A 35 31.69 1.92 21.65
N SER A 36 31.19 2.51 22.73
CA SER A 36 30.09 3.47 22.71
C SER A 36 30.39 4.76 23.45
N ASP A 37 30.18 5.91 22.81
CA ASP A 37 30.06 7.20 23.49
C ASP A 37 28.64 7.36 23.99
N MET A 38 28.35 6.89 25.20
CA MET A 38 27.03 6.86 25.81
C MET A 38 27.16 7.11 27.32
N TYR A 39 26.16 7.77 27.91
CA TYR A 39 26.09 8.00 29.35
C TYR A 39 25.36 6.90 30.12
N LEU A 40 24.68 5.99 29.40
CA LEU A 40 24.03 4.84 30.01
C LEU A 40 25.06 3.78 30.47
N PRO A 41 24.79 3.04 31.57
CA PRO A 41 25.74 2.08 32.12
C PRO A 41 26.12 0.96 31.15
N GLU A 42 27.36 0.48 31.22
CA GLU A 42 27.86 -0.66 30.43
C GLU A 42 26.98 -1.89 30.60
N SER A 43 26.57 -2.20 31.84
CA SER A 43 25.71 -3.34 32.14
C SER A 43 24.36 -3.29 31.44
N PHE A 44 23.78 -2.09 31.27
CA PHE A 44 22.54 -1.88 30.52
C PHE A 44 22.74 -2.10 29.02
N LEU A 45 23.76 -1.49 28.42
CA LEU A 45 24.08 -1.65 27.02
C LEU A 45 24.46 -3.11 26.69
N LYS A 46 25.19 -3.76 27.54
CA LYS A 46 25.55 -5.18 27.42
C LYS A 46 24.28 -6.05 27.35
N LYS A 47 23.38 -5.87 28.33
CA LYS A 47 22.10 -6.58 28.36
C LYS A 47 21.28 -6.34 27.08
N LEU A 48 21.14 -5.08 26.65
CA LEU A 48 20.42 -4.72 25.43
C LEU A 48 20.98 -5.40 24.18
N LEU A 49 22.31 -5.42 24.04
CA LEU A 49 23.00 -6.06 22.92
C LEU A 49 22.85 -7.58 22.93
N VAL A 50 22.93 -8.21 24.10
CA VAL A 50 22.76 -9.67 24.27
C VAL A 50 21.34 -10.10 23.99
N ASP A 51 20.34 -9.44 24.58
CA ASP A 51 18.92 -9.74 24.38
C ASP A 51 18.50 -9.52 22.91
N SER A 52 19.14 -8.56 22.24
CA SER A 52 18.97 -8.32 20.79
C SER A 52 19.74 -9.34 19.93
N GLN A 53 20.49 -10.26 20.52
CA GLN A 53 21.35 -11.24 19.82
C GLN A 53 22.39 -10.58 18.89
N ILE A 54 22.91 -9.43 19.28
CA ILE A 54 24.02 -8.72 18.62
C ILE A 54 25.33 -9.08 19.30
N ALA A 55 25.37 -9.04 20.63
CA ALA A 55 26.51 -9.45 21.44
C ALA A 55 26.33 -10.85 22.04
N SER A 56 27.44 -11.49 22.40
CA SER A 56 27.48 -12.62 23.32
C SER A 56 27.87 -12.12 24.72
N GLU A 57 27.63 -12.93 25.75
CA GLU A 57 28.04 -12.62 27.14
C GLU A 57 29.54 -12.36 27.26
N ASN A 58 30.34 -12.96 26.40
CA ASN A 58 31.82 -12.86 26.43
C ASN A 58 32.35 -11.66 25.63
N ASP A 59 31.51 -10.93 24.86
CA ASP A 59 32.01 -9.80 24.10
C ASP A 59 32.27 -8.59 25.01
N PRO A 60 33.41 -7.94 24.91
CA PRO A 60 33.71 -6.75 25.69
C PRO A 60 32.88 -5.55 25.19
N VAL A 61 32.38 -4.75 26.13
CA VAL A 61 31.67 -3.50 25.88
C VAL A 61 32.37 -2.37 26.62
N TYR A 62 32.78 -1.34 25.92
CA TYR A 62 33.46 -0.18 26.49
C TYR A 62 32.56 1.08 26.33
N VAL A 63 32.20 1.68 27.44
CA VAL A 63 31.23 2.81 27.47
C VAL A 63 31.90 4.04 28.05
N SER A 64 31.83 5.16 27.34
CA SER A 64 32.45 6.41 27.73
C SER A 64 31.97 6.92 29.10
N GLY A 65 30.70 6.71 29.45
CA GLY A 65 30.12 7.14 30.71
C GLY A 65 30.75 6.48 31.94
N ASP A 66 31.08 5.18 31.85
CA ASP A 66 31.67 4.42 32.95
C ASP A 66 33.21 4.62 33.02
N ILE A 67 33.84 4.82 31.85
CA ILE A 67 35.32 4.89 31.77
C ILE A 67 35.79 6.34 31.96
N GLY A 68 34.95 7.34 31.67
CA GLY A 68 35.32 8.75 31.71
C GLY A 68 36.17 9.22 30.50
N LEU A 69 36.23 8.43 29.44
CA LEU A 69 36.98 8.73 28.19
C LEU A 69 36.04 8.67 27.00
N THR A 70 36.31 9.49 25.97
CA THR A 70 35.45 9.56 24.78
C THR A 70 36.17 9.14 23.49
N LYS A 71 35.41 8.66 22.50
CA LYS A 71 35.92 8.40 21.15
C LYS A 71 36.39 9.68 20.48
N ALA A 72 35.66 10.78 20.68
CA ALA A 72 35.99 12.07 20.09
C ALA A 72 37.36 12.62 20.51
N SER A 73 37.80 12.38 21.74
CA SER A 73 39.12 12.75 22.24
C SER A 73 40.22 11.77 21.85
N SER A 74 39.89 10.66 21.18
CA SER A 74 40.74 9.49 20.92
C SER A 74 41.09 8.62 22.14
N ALA A 75 40.93 9.13 23.35
CA ALA A 75 41.37 8.47 24.57
C ALA A 75 40.67 7.11 24.81
N LEU A 76 39.37 7.01 24.46
CA LEU A 76 38.66 5.74 24.59
C LEU A 76 39.21 4.65 23.66
N TYR A 77 39.63 4.99 22.44
CA TYR A 77 40.27 4.04 21.53
C TYR A 77 41.63 3.59 22.07
N GLN A 78 42.42 4.51 22.58
CA GLN A 78 43.74 4.17 23.18
C GLN A 78 43.56 3.23 24.37
N TYR A 79 42.60 3.53 25.25
CA TYR A 79 42.24 2.69 26.37
C TYR A 79 41.83 1.26 25.92
N VAL A 80 41.00 1.14 24.89
CA VAL A 80 40.58 -0.16 24.35
C VAL A 80 41.75 -0.93 23.74
N LEU A 81 42.61 -0.26 22.96
CA LEU A 81 43.83 -0.92 22.39
C LEU A 81 44.73 -1.45 23.45
N GLU A 82 44.93 -0.68 24.53
CA GLU A 82 45.77 -1.12 25.68
C GLU A 82 45.12 -2.30 26.42
N LYS A 83 43.85 -2.23 26.76
CA LYS A 83 43.11 -3.28 27.46
C LYS A 83 43.05 -4.59 26.68
N GLU A 84 42.84 -4.50 25.38
CA GLU A 84 42.75 -5.65 24.49
C GLU A 84 44.13 -6.11 23.98
N GLN A 85 45.21 -5.39 24.32
CA GLN A 85 46.59 -5.66 23.88
C GLN A 85 46.69 -5.77 22.34
N LEU A 86 46.03 -4.84 21.63
CA LEU A 86 45.94 -4.81 20.17
C LEU A 86 46.75 -3.64 19.60
N PRO A 87 47.50 -3.85 18.51
CA PRO A 87 47.99 -2.71 17.72
C PRO A 87 46.85 -2.09 16.94
N PRO A 88 46.90 -0.77 16.64
CA PRO A 88 45.83 -0.07 15.92
C PRO A 88 45.40 -0.76 14.63
N GLN A 89 46.30 -1.33 13.87
CA GLN A 89 46.09 -2.01 12.59
C GLN A 89 45.26 -3.30 12.70
N ALA A 90 45.20 -3.90 13.91
CA ALA A 90 44.42 -5.11 14.17
C ALA A 90 42.92 -4.79 14.42
N LEU A 91 42.56 -3.52 14.64
CA LEU A 91 41.19 -3.07 14.88
C LEU A 91 40.57 -2.44 13.63
N HIS A 92 39.33 -2.80 13.33
CA HIS A 92 38.52 -2.14 12.33
C HIS A 92 37.23 -1.63 12.98
N HIS A 93 37.06 -0.32 13.03
CA HIS A 93 35.87 0.31 13.64
C HIS A 93 34.78 0.57 12.64
N TYR A 94 33.51 0.29 13.03
CA TYR A 94 32.29 0.59 12.28
C TYR A 94 31.38 1.46 13.14
N GLY A 95 31.05 2.67 12.68
CA GLY A 95 30.17 3.57 13.41
C GLY A 95 29.57 4.64 12.52
N ASP A 96 28.59 5.38 13.04
CA ASP A 96 27.76 6.31 12.25
C ASP A 96 28.19 7.79 12.41
N ASN A 97 28.98 8.12 13.42
CA ASN A 97 29.49 9.47 13.59
C ASN A 97 30.76 9.67 12.77
N LEU A 98 30.69 10.55 11.76
CA LEU A 98 31.83 10.80 10.86
C LEU A 98 33.10 11.24 11.61
N HIS A 99 32.98 12.05 12.68
CA HIS A 99 34.13 12.53 13.42
C HIS A 99 34.70 11.44 14.35
N SER A 100 33.90 11.01 15.33
CA SER A 100 34.34 10.11 16.38
C SER A 100 34.55 8.66 15.92
N ASP A 101 33.83 8.20 14.90
CA ASP A 101 33.90 6.80 14.46
C ASP A 101 34.73 6.59 13.18
N VAL A 102 35.07 7.67 12.45
CA VAL A 102 35.84 7.52 11.20
C VAL A 102 37.11 8.34 11.23
N ILE A 103 37.02 9.66 11.46
CA ILE A 103 38.19 10.55 11.38
C ILE A 103 39.16 10.27 12.52
N VAL A 104 38.66 10.20 13.77
CA VAL A 104 39.50 10.00 14.95
C VAL A 104 40.22 8.64 14.94
N PRO A 105 39.57 7.48 14.77
CA PRO A 105 40.27 6.19 14.75
C PRO A 105 41.26 6.10 13.59
N ARG A 106 40.98 6.67 12.41
CA ARG A 106 41.96 6.70 11.30
C ARG A 106 43.25 7.46 11.63
N LYS A 107 43.17 8.55 12.41
CA LYS A 107 44.35 9.29 12.87
C LYS A 107 45.21 8.44 13.81
N LEU A 108 44.65 7.44 14.50
CA LEU A 108 45.35 6.50 15.36
C LEU A 108 45.88 5.27 14.58
N GLY A 109 45.64 5.16 13.28
CA GLY A 109 46.01 4.00 12.48
C GLY A 109 45.01 2.85 12.54
N ILE A 110 43.80 3.08 13.12
CA ILE A 110 42.70 2.10 13.14
C ILE A 110 41.92 2.22 11.82
N ALA A 111 41.70 1.08 11.15
CA ALA A 111 40.78 1.07 10.00
C ALA A 111 39.36 1.41 10.42
N ALA A 112 38.68 2.25 9.66
CA ALA A 112 37.33 2.70 10.03
C ALA A 112 36.41 2.80 8.83
N THR A 113 35.17 2.33 8.99
CA THR A 113 34.09 2.39 7.99
C THR A 113 32.92 3.21 8.52
N HIS A 114 32.46 4.17 7.72
CA HIS A 114 31.30 4.99 8.05
C HIS A 114 30.00 4.23 7.79
N PHE A 115 29.22 3.95 8.83
CA PHE A 115 27.92 3.30 8.75
C PHE A 115 26.80 4.34 8.63
N LYS A 116 26.48 4.71 7.39
CA LYS A 116 25.51 5.79 7.10
C LYS A 116 24.04 5.36 7.18
N ASP A 117 23.77 4.07 7.10
CA ASP A 117 22.39 3.56 6.97
C ASP A 117 21.55 3.81 8.25
N SER A 118 22.20 3.98 9.42
CA SER A 118 21.56 4.39 10.68
C SER A 118 21.05 5.83 10.68
N GLN A 119 21.61 6.70 9.84
CA GLN A 119 21.22 8.12 9.81
C GLN A 119 19.88 8.33 9.11
N LEU A 120 19.20 9.45 9.44
CA LEU A 120 17.96 9.82 8.75
C LEU A 120 18.23 10.05 7.26
N ASN A 121 17.41 9.44 6.42
CA ASN A 121 17.42 9.64 4.99
C ASN A 121 16.76 10.99 4.60
N ARG A 122 16.71 11.31 3.30
CA ARG A 122 16.13 12.57 2.81
C ARG A 122 14.63 12.72 3.12
N TYR A 123 13.87 11.62 3.12
CA TYR A 123 12.42 11.64 3.40
C TYR A 123 12.15 11.83 4.89
N GLU A 124 12.89 11.12 5.75
CA GLU A 124 12.84 11.23 7.19
C GLU A 124 13.23 12.64 7.65
N LYS A 125 14.30 13.22 7.07
CA LYS A 125 14.70 14.62 7.31
C LYS A 125 13.64 15.62 6.86
N ALA A 126 13.03 15.39 5.67
CA ALA A 126 11.99 16.27 5.17
C ALA A 126 10.72 16.25 6.05
N LEU A 127 10.38 15.08 6.60
CA LEU A 127 9.25 14.95 7.52
C LEU A 127 9.54 15.68 8.86
N MET A 128 10.72 15.47 9.44
CA MET A 128 11.15 16.16 10.67
C MET A 128 11.29 17.68 10.52
N ALA A 129 11.46 18.19 9.30
CA ALA A 129 11.56 19.62 9.01
C ALA A 129 10.21 20.32 8.83
N GLN A 130 9.07 19.59 8.95
CA GLN A 130 7.74 20.20 8.86
C GLN A 130 7.46 21.12 10.08
N PRO A 131 6.55 22.10 9.96
CA PRO A 131 6.11 22.91 11.08
C PRO A 131 5.63 22.04 12.25
N GLN A 132 6.00 22.42 13.47
CA GLN A 132 5.93 21.54 14.65
C GLN A 132 4.60 21.62 15.42
N ASP A 133 3.47 21.78 14.75
CA ASP A 133 2.17 21.80 15.44
C ASP A 133 1.85 20.44 16.10
N ASP A 134 2.46 19.34 15.59
CA ASP A 134 2.36 18.01 16.18
C ASP A 134 3.69 17.25 16.06
N ILE A 135 4.71 17.70 16.80
CA ILE A 135 6.04 17.10 16.78
C ILE A 135 6.04 15.63 17.25
N GLN A 136 5.14 15.24 18.15
CA GLN A 136 5.08 13.88 18.65
C GLN A 136 4.63 12.92 17.56
N THR A 137 3.57 13.22 16.85
CA THR A 137 3.09 12.41 15.72
C THR A 137 4.12 12.35 14.59
N ILE A 138 4.73 13.49 14.24
CA ILE A 138 5.78 13.54 13.22
C ILE A 138 6.98 12.68 13.61
N SER A 139 7.43 12.77 14.86
CA SER A 139 8.55 11.98 15.38
C SER A 139 8.25 10.48 15.36
N ARG A 140 7.05 10.07 15.79
CA ARG A 140 6.61 8.67 15.77
C ARG A 140 6.55 8.12 14.34
N ILE A 141 5.92 8.84 13.40
CA ILE A 141 5.84 8.44 11.97
C ILE A 141 7.25 8.31 11.38
N THR A 142 8.13 9.28 11.66
CA THR A 142 9.51 9.25 11.18
C THR A 142 10.29 8.06 11.77
N GLY A 143 10.11 7.81 13.06
CA GLY A 143 10.72 6.68 13.76
C GLY A 143 10.28 5.33 13.19
N ILE A 144 8.97 5.15 12.96
CA ILE A 144 8.41 3.94 12.33
C ILE A 144 8.96 3.77 10.91
N SER A 145 8.94 4.82 10.09
CA SER A 145 9.46 4.77 8.71
C SER A 145 10.93 4.34 8.69
N ARG A 146 11.76 4.90 9.59
CA ARG A 146 13.16 4.55 9.76
C ARG A 146 13.33 3.10 10.23
N ALA A 147 12.57 2.67 11.24
CA ALA A 147 12.65 1.30 11.76
C ALA A 147 12.32 0.27 10.67
N VAL A 148 11.22 0.46 9.94
CA VAL A 148 10.81 -0.42 8.84
C VAL A 148 11.86 -0.45 7.72
N ARG A 149 12.41 0.71 7.35
CA ARG A 149 13.49 0.79 6.36
C ARG A 149 14.70 -0.06 6.80
N LEU A 150 15.17 0.13 8.02
CA LEU A 150 16.35 -0.55 8.55
C LEU A 150 16.14 -2.05 8.76
N MET A 151 14.91 -2.49 9.05
CA MET A 151 14.57 -3.91 9.13
C MET A 151 14.55 -4.58 7.73
N CYS A 152 14.15 -3.86 6.69
CA CYS A 152 13.87 -4.45 5.38
C CYS A 152 15.04 -4.32 4.38
N GLU A 153 15.87 -3.28 4.47
CA GLU A 153 16.98 -3.04 3.51
C GLU A 153 17.95 -4.22 3.37
N SER A 154 18.19 -4.94 4.46
CA SER A 154 19.11 -6.10 4.44
C SER A 154 18.51 -7.34 3.77
N SER A 155 17.19 -7.49 3.86
CA SER A 155 16.45 -8.61 3.27
C SER A 155 16.28 -8.45 1.75
N PHE A 156 16.31 -7.21 1.27
CA PHE A 156 15.99 -6.87 -0.12
C PHE A 156 17.11 -6.06 -0.80
N LYS A 157 18.35 -6.53 -0.73
CA LYS A 157 19.51 -5.82 -1.29
C LYS A 157 19.32 -5.32 -2.72
N SER A 158 18.70 -6.12 -3.58
CA SER A 158 18.39 -5.77 -4.98
C SER A 158 17.29 -4.69 -5.10
N TYR A 159 16.55 -4.42 -4.02
CA TYR A 159 15.40 -3.53 -3.97
C TYR A 159 15.53 -2.41 -2.92
N LYS A 160 16.76 -2.03 -2.56
CA LYS A 160 17.02 -1.01 -1.52
C LYS A 160 16.23 0.30 -1.76
N GLY A 161 16.19 0.79 -2.99
CA GLY A 161 15.40 1.98 -3.35
C GLY A 161 13.90 1.80 -3.18
N LEU A 162 13.39 0.61 -3.50
CA LEU A 162 11.99 0.24 -3.31
C LEU A 162 11.64 0.18 -1.82
N ALA A 163 12.47 -0.47 -1.00
CA ALA A 163 12.28 -0.54 0.45
C ALA A 163 12.21 0.86 1.08
N THR A 164 13.10 1.77 0.68
CA THR A 164 13.08 3.16 1.11
C THR A 164 11.78 3.87 0.70
N LEU A 165 11.30 3.67 -0.53
CA LEU A 165 10.08 4.32 -1.01
C LEU A 165 8.83 3.76 -0.30
N ILE A 166 8.77 2.44 -0.10
CA ILE A 166 7.64 1.83 0.60
C ILE A 166 7.58 2.32 2.05
N SER A 167 8.68 2.26 2.79
CA SER A 167 8.70 2.62 4.21
C SER A 167 8.47 4.10 4.49
N ASN A 168 8.85 5.00 3.56
CA ASN A 168 8.80 6.44 3.79
C ASN A 168 7.67 7.17 3.05
N VAL A 169 7.00 6.52 2.09
CA VAL A 169 5.94 7.15 1.30
C VAL A 169 4.69 6.27 1.25
N VAL A 170 4.79 5.04 0.75
CA VAL A 170 3.62 4.21 0.46
C VAL A 170 2.95 3.71 1.73
N ALA A 171 3.73 3.11 2.64
CA ALA A 171 3.20 2.54 3.87
C ALA A 171 2.60 3.60 4.81
N PRO A 172 3.27 4.75 5.11
CA PRO A 172 2.63 5.78 5.93
C PRO A 172 1.36 6.33 5.29
N LEU A 173 1.35 6.58 3.98
CA LEU A 173 0.21 7.15 3.28
C LEU A 173 -1.01 6.20 3.28
N PHE A 174 -0.81 4.93 2.93
CA PHE A 174 -1.91 3.96 2.92
C PHE A 174 -2.35 3.56 4.32
N THR A 175 -1.43 3.50 5.31
CA THR A 175 -1.80 3.22 6.70
C THR A 175 -2.66 4.35 7.27
N SER A 176 -2.31 5.62 7.01
CA SER A 176 -3.13 6.77 7.42
C SER A 176 -4.52 6.75 6.78
N TYR A 177 -4.59 6.45 5.48
CA TYR A 177 -5.87 6.31 4.78
C TYR A 177 -6.75 5.20 5.37
N VAL A 178 -6.20 4.02 5.58
CA VAL A 178 -6.94 2.87 6.10
C VAL A 178 -7.35 3.10 7.56
N ALA A 179 -6.47 3.69 8.38
CA ALA A 179 -6.78 4.06 9.76
C ALA A 179 -7.94 5.06 9.84
N TRP A 180 -7.90 6.10 9.00
CA TRP A 180 -8.99 7.06 8.88
C TRP A 180 -10.30 6.39 8.47
N ALA A 181 -10.29 5.52 7.45
CA ALA A 181 -11.49 4.84 6.99
C ALA A 181 -12.10 3.92 8.07
N ILE A 182 -11.27 3.19 8.82
CA ILE A 182 -11.72 2.31 9.91
C ILE A 182 -12.32 3.13 11.07
N LYS A 183 -11.65 4.22 11.49
CA LYS A 183 -12.15 5.09 12.58
C LYS A 183 -13.47 5.76 12.20
N ASP A 184 -13.58 6.33 11.02
CA ASP A 184 -14.81 6.97 10.54
C ASP A 184 -15.94 5.96 10.39
N ALA A 185 -15.65 4.75 9.91
CA ALA A 185 -16.63 3.67 9.81
C ALA A 185 -17.11 3.19 11.18
N ALA A 186 -16.21 3.06 12.16
CA ALA A 186 -16.56 2.74 13.53
C ALA A 186 -17.49 3.80 14.14
N GLY A 187 -17.17 5.09 13.96
CA GLY A 187 -18.01 6.22 14.38
C GLY A 187 -19.39 6.26 13.73
N LYS A 188 -19.53 5.79 12.50
CA LYS A 188 -20.80 5.67 11.76
C LYS A 188 -21.55 4.36 12.02
N ASN A 189 -21.03 3.51 12.91
CA ASN A 189 -21.59 2.19 13.22
C ASN A 189 -21.71 1.29 11.98
N ILE A 190 -20.77 1.42 11.03
CA ILE A 190 -20.60 0.52 9.90
C ILE A 190 -20.03 -0.79 10.45
N LYS A 191 -20.63 -1.92 10.11
CA LYS A 191 -20.27 -3.24 10.64
C LYS A 191 -19.22 -3.95 9.79
N ARG A 192 -19.14 -3.60 8.50
CA ARG A 192 -18.27 -4.29 7.56
C ARG A 192 -17.68 -3.35 6.53
N LEU A 193 -16.36 -3.48 6.29
CA LEU A 193 -15.63 -2.81 5.22
C LEU A 193 -15.19 -3.82 4.17
N TYR A 194 -15.57 -3.60 2.94
CA TYR A 194 -15.21 -4.41 1.78
C TYR A 194 -14.12 -3.73 0.96
N PHE A 195 -12.93 -4.28 0.99
CA PHE A 195 -11.78 -3.81 0.20
C PHE A 195 -11.88 -4.36 -1.22
N VAL A 196 -12.17 -3.47 -2.18
CA VAL A 196 -12.45 -3.86 -3.57
C VAL A 196 -11.18 -4.26 -4.32
N SER A 197 -11.19 -5.40 -4.98
CA SER A 197 -10.06 -5.88 -5.77
C SER A 197 -9.81 -5.00 -7.02
N ARG A 198 -8.59 -4.87 -7.47
CA ARG A 198 -7.30 -5.40 -7.00
C ARG A 198 -6.68 -4.47 -5.96
N ASP A 199 -6.91 -3.19 -6.12
CA ASP A 199 -6.30 -2.08 -5.38
C ASP A 199 -6.55 -2.20 -3.87
N GLY A 200 -7.69 -2.74 -3.47
CA GLY A 200 -8.03 -2.97 -2.06
C GLY A 200 -7.22 -4.07 -1.37
N LEU A 201 -6.43 -4.91 -2.07
CA LEU A 201 -5.72 -6.01 -1.41
C LEU A 201 -4.62 -5.51 -0.47
N ILE A 202 -3.79 -4.59 -0.92
CA ILE A 202 -2.76 -3.97 -0.06
C ILE A 202 -3.39 -3.23 1.13
N LEU A 203 -4.51 -2.54 0.90
CA LEU A 203 -5.24 -1.82 1.94
C LEU A 203 -5.81 -2.78 2.99
N LEU A 204 -6.33 -3.94 2.56
CA LEU A 204 -6.78 -4.99 3.46
C LEU A 204 -5.62 -5.55 4.30
N LYS A 205 -4.43 -5.76 3.70
CA LYS A 205 -3.23 -6.23 4.44
C LYS A 205 -2.82 -5.26 5.55
N ILE A 206 -3.06 -3.98 5.37
CA ILE A 206 -2.89 -2.96 6.41
C ILE A 206 -4.03 -3.05 7.43
N ALA A 207 -5.29 -3.10 6.97
CA ALA A 207 -6.47 -3.15 7.82
C ALA A 207 -6.45 -4.36 8.78
N GLU A 208 -6.03 -5.53 8.31
CA GLU A 208 -5.86 -6.75 9.13
C GLU A 208 -4.95 -6.52 10.35
N ARG A 209 -4.01 -5.58 10.27
CA ARG A 209 -3.05 -5.26 11.35
C ARG A 209 -3.54 -4.15 12.28
N ILE A 210 -4.20 -3.13 11.75
CA ILE A 210 -4.59 -1.98 12.55
C ILE A 210 -6.01 -2.06 13.11
N ALA A 211 -6.93 -2.79 12.47
CA ALA A 211 -8.31 -2.91 12.95
C ALA A 211 -8.40 -3.44 14.40
N PRO A 212 -7.60 -4.44 14.81
CA PRO A 212 -7.61 -4.91 16.20
C PRO A 212 -7.25 -3.85 17.25
N CYS A 213 -6.55 -2.78 16.83
CA CYS A 213 -6.13 -1.67 17.69
C CYS A 213 -7.17 -0.54 17.76
N VAL A 214 -8.26 -0.61 16.99
CA VAL A 214 -9.29 0.44 16.94
C VAL A 214 -10.57 -0.05 17.63
N PRO A 215 -11.08 0.63 18.67
CA PRO A 215 -12.32 0.25 19.32
C PRO A 215 -13.51 0.21 18.36
N ASN A 216 -14.31 -0.84 18.43
CA ASN A 216 -15.48 -1.06 17.57
C ASN A 216 -15.18 -1.05 16.07
N ALA A 217 -13.95 -1.41 15.69
CA ALA A 217 -13.57 -1.51 14.28
C ALA A 217 -14.52 -2.44 13.51
N PRO A 218 -14.89 -2.09 12.27
CA PRO A 218 -15.70 -2.96 11.43
C PRO A 218 -14.92 -4.22 11.01
N GLU A 219 -15.64 -5.29 10.71
CA GLU A 219 -15.07 -6.46 10.06
C GLU A 219 -14.52 -6.07 8.68
N CYS A 220 -13.25 -6.38 8.41
CA CYS A 220 -12.58 -6.08 7.14
C CYS A 220 -12.55 -7.31 6.25
N ARG A 221 -13.12 -7.21 5.04
CA ARG A 221 -13.20 -8.31 4.07
C ARG A 221 -12.69 -7.90 2.70
N TYR A 222 -12.16 -8.85 1.95
CA TYR A 222 -11.85 -8.65 0.53
C TYR A 222 -13.09 -8.87 -0.33
N LEU A 223 -13.32 -7.99 -1.29
CA LEU A 223 -14.44 -8.11 -2.23
C LEU A 223 -13.90 -8.22 -3.66
N TYR A 224 -14.08 -9.37 -4.28
CA TYR A 224 -13.75 -9.54 -5.68
C TYR A 224 -14.71 -8.73 -6.54
N GLY A 225 -14.22 -7.63 -7.11
CA GLY A 225 -14.97 -6.72 -7.95
C GLY A 225 -14.08 -6.05 -8.98
N SER A 226 -14.66 -5.50 -10.01
CA SER A 226 -13.97 -4.67 -10.99
C SER A 226 -14.99 -3.93 -11.86
N ARG A 227 -14.53 -2.95 -12.62
CA ARG A 227 -15.35 -2.32 -13.65
C ARG A 227 -15.91 -3.35 -14.63
N GLN A 228 -15.09 -4.32 -15.06
CA GLN A 228 -15.51 -5.34 -16.00
C GLN A 228 -16.57 -6.29 -15.41
N ALA A 229 -16.40 -6.71 -14.15
CA ALA A 229 -17.34 -7.59 -13.47
C ALA A 229 -18.67 -6.93 -13.11
N TRP A 230 -18.72 -5.57 -12.99
CA TRP A 230 -19.91 -4.87 -12.49
C TRP A 230 -20.62 -4.02 -13.54
N PHE A 231 -19.96 -3.63 -14.63
CA PHE A 231 -20.58 -2.74 -15.61
C PHE A 231 -21.67 -3.46 -16.42
N LEU A 232 -21.38 -4.64 -16.96
CA LEU A 232 -22.40 -5.42 -17.69
C LEU A 232 -23.62 -5.75 -16.80
N PRO A 233 -23.47 -6.30 -15.57
CA PRO A 233 -24.59 -6.49 -14.65
C PRO A 233 -25.37 -5.22 -14.31
N SER A 234 -24.75 -4.05 -14.36
CA SER A 234 -25.39 -2.77 -14.04
C SER A 234 -26.26 -2.19 -15.16
N ILE A 235 -26.21 -2.77 -16.37
CA ILE A 235 -27.00 -2.32 -17.51
C ILE A 235 -28.46 -2.76 -17.33
N THR A 236 -29.34 -1.80 -17.11
CA THR A 236 -30.80 -2.00 -17.04
C THR A 236 -31.53 -1.43 -18.25
N GLU A 237 -30.95 -0.43 -18.89
CA GLU A 237 -31.44 0.23 -20.08
C GLU A 237 -30.33 0.31 -21.11
N ILE A 238 -30.66 0.07 -22.38
CA ILE A 238 -29.72 0.18 -23.49
C ILE A 238 -30.03 1.47 -24.24
N ASN A 239 -29.29 2.51 -23.93
CA ASN A 239 -29.31 3.78 -24.60
C ASN A 239 -27.93 4.44 -24.55
N ARG A 240 -27.70 5.44 -25.40
CA ARG A 240 -26.39 6.13 -25.50
C ARG A 240 -25.91 6.68 -24.17
N LYS A 241 -26.81 7.17 -23.30
CA LYS A 241 -26.47 7.73 -22.00
C LYS A 241 -25.98 6.66 -21.01
N SER A 242 -26.63 5.50 -20.99
CA SER A 242 -26.29 4.39 -20.08
C SER A 242 -25.01 3.67 -20.48
N LEU A 243 -24.69 3.66 -21.77
CA LEU A 243 -23.54 2.96 -22.35
C LEU A 243 -22.38 3.88 -22.76
N LEU A 244 -22.48 5.21 -22.53
CA LEU A 244 -21.45 6.18 -22.91
C LEU A 244 -20.06 5.83 -22.39
N TRP A 245 -19.96 5.19 -21.23
CA TRP A 245 -18.73 4.71 -20.63
C TRP A 245 -17.99 3.65 -21.46
N LEU A 246 -18.67 2.94 -22.37
CA LEU A 246 -18.05 1.96 -23.27
C LEU A 246 -17.11 2.61 -24.28
N ILE A 247 -17.46 3.79 -24.78
CA ILE A 247 -16.79 4.47 -25.89
C ILE A 247 -15.69 5.43 -25.37
N GLN A 248 -15.84 5.95 -24.15
CA GLN A 248 -14.91 6.94 -23.58
C GLN A 248 -13.54 6.38 -23.15
N LYS A 249 -13.23 5.12 -23.44
CA LYS A 249 -12.08 4.41 -22.82
C LYS A 249 -10.70 4.73 -23.38
N SER A 250 -10.57 5.03 -24.65
CA SER A 250 -9.25 5.28 -25.27
C SER A 250 -9.43 5.77 -26.70
N SER A 251 -8.52 6.64 -27.15
CA SER A 251 -8.41 7.04 -28.56
C SER A 251 -7.98 5.88 -29.49
N SER A 252 -7.55 4.75 -28.94
CA SER A 252 -7.16 3.54 -29.67
C SER A 252 -8.16 2.39 -29.53
N ALA A 253 -9.32 2.59 -28.91
CA ALA A 253 -10.34 1.56 -28.79
C ALA A 253 -11.00 1.27 -30.14
N THR A 254 -11.42 0.01 -30.36
CA THR A 254 -12.13 -0.44 -31.55
C THR A 254 -13.55 -0.89 -31.20
N PRO A 255 -14.50 -1.00 -32.17
CA PRO A 255 -15.78 -1.64 -31.95
C PRO A 255 -15.65 -3.05 -31.36
N ARG A 256 -14.65 -3.82 -31.76
CA ARG A 256 -14.34 -5.14 -31.20
C ARG A 256 -14.10 -5.06 -29.68
N ASP A 257 -13.36 -4.07 -29.20
CA ASP A 257 -13.09 -3.89 -27.78
C ASP A 257 -14.36 -3.54 -26.99
N VAL A 258 -15.27 -2.79 -27.61
CA VAL A 258 -16.58 -2.46 -27.03
C VAL A 258 -17.43 -3.72 -26.89
N PHE A 259 -17.59 -4.51 -27.95
CA PHE A 259 -18.34 -5.76 -27.90
C PHE A 259 -17.73 -6.79 -26.96
N LYS A 260 -16.41 -6.90 -26.92
CA LYS A 260 -15.69 -7.73 -25.94
C LYS A 260 -15.99 -7.32 -24.50
N THR A 261 -16.12 -6.02 -24.24
CA THR A 261 -16.51 -5.51 -22.93
C THR A 261 -17.97 -5.87 -22.56
N LEU A 262 -18.84 -6.00 -23.56
CA LEU A 262 -20.22 -6.50 -23.41
C LEU A 262 -20.31 -8.03 -23.43
N HIS A 263 -19.19 -8.73 -23.52
CA HIS A 263 -19.08 -10.18 -23.65
C HIS A 263 -19.77 -10.73 -24.91
N ILE A 264 -19.82 -9.93 -25.99
CA ILE A 264 -20.40 -10.32 -27.27
C ILE A 264 -19.27 -10.74 -28.20
N GLY A 265 -19.35 -11.97 -28.69
CA GLY A 265 -18.37 -12.53 -29.61
C GLY A 265 -18.66 -12.16 -31.06
N GLN A 266 -17.67 -12.33 -31.95
CA GLN A 266 -17.80 -12.02 -33.37
C GLN A 266 -18.96 -12.78 -34.02
N GLN A 267 -19.13 -14.06 -33.70
CA GLN A 267 -20.22 -14.89 -34.24
C GLN A 267 -21.62 -14.38 -33.93
N GLU A 268 -21.77 -13.62 -32.83
CA GLU A 268 -23.05 -13.04 -32.41
C GLU A 268 -23.32 -11.70 -33.13
N ILE A 269 -22.25 -11.02 -33.60
CA ILE A 269 -22.31 -9.69 -34.23
C ILE A 269 -22.44 -9.84 -35.76
N GLU A 270 -21.75 -10.80 -36.38
CA GLU A 270 -21.68 -11.00 -37.85
C GLU A 270 -23.05 -11.02 -38.54
N PRO A 271 -24.10 -11.69 -38.02
CA PRO A 271 -25.39 -11.67 -38.66
C PRO A 271 -26.01 -10.27 -38.77
N VAL A 272 -25.79 -9.43 -37.74
CA VAL A 272 -26.29 -8.06 -37.70
C VAL A 272 -25.47 -7.17 -38.65
N LEU A 273 -24.16 -7.31 -38.67
CA LEU A 273 -23.31 -6.58 -39.62
C LEU A 273 -23.70 -6.89 -41.07
N PHE A 274 -23.97 -8.16 -41.36
CA PHE A 274 -24.42 -8.59 -42.68
C PHE A 274 -25.79 -7.94 -43.06
N GLN A 275 -26.76 -7.95 -42.15
CA GLN A 275 -28.07 -7.32 -42.35
C GLN A 275 -27.96 -5.80 -42.59
N MET A 276 -26.97 -5.15 -41.96
CA MET A 276 -26.72 -3.70 -42.08
C MET A 276 -25.78 -3.35 -43.24
N ASN A 277 -25.30 -4.31 -44.05
CA ASN A 277 -24.29 -4.13 -45.09
C ASN A 277 -22.98 -3.52 -44.55
N ILE A 278 -22.55 -3.88 -43.34
CA ILE A 278 -21.33 -3.44 -42.71
C ILE A 278 -20.31 -4.58 -42.81
N THR A 279 -19.09 -4.28 -43.28
CA THR A 279 -18.03 -5.28 -43.39
C THR A 279 -17.36 -5.57 -42.04
N ASN A 280 -16.75 -6.73 -41.88
CA ASN A 280 -16.07 -7.13 -40.62
C ASN A 280 -14.86 -6.23 -40.28
N GLU A 281 -14.29 -5.51 -41.24
CA GLU A 281 -13.22 -4.52 -41.04
C GLU A 281 -13.63 -3.41 -40.07
N PHE A 282 -14.94 -3.10 -40.02
CA PHE A 282 -15.51 -2.18 -39.06
C PHE A 282 -15.13 -2.52 -37.62
N LEU A 283 -15.05 -3.81 -37.27
CA LEU A 283 -14.74 -4.24 -35.89
C LEU A 283 -13.35 -3.81 -35.42
N ASP A 284 -12.42 -3.64 -36.35
CA ASP A 284 -11.01 -3.30 -36.03
C ASP A 284 -10.66 -1.84 -36.42
N ALA A 285 -11.65 -1.06 -36.88
CA ALA A 285 -11.49 0.35 -37.17
C ALA A 285 -11.30 1.19 -35.88
N ALA A 286 -10.54 2.28 -35.97
CA ALA A 286 -10.42 3.20 -34.85
C ALA A 286 -11.78 3.90 -34.58
N LEU A 287 -12.10 4.13 -33.32
CA LEU A 287 -13.33 4.81 -32.89
C LEU A 287 -13.22 6.33 -33.16
N ASP A 288 -13.30 6.72 -34.41
CA ASP A 288 -13.53 8.09 -34.81
C ASP A 288 -15.04 8.47 -34.72
N LYS A 289 -15.40 9.63 -35.25
CA LYS A 289 -16.79 10.12 -35.20
C LYS A 289 -17.73 9.26 -36.04
N GLU A 290 -17.29 8.80 -37.22
CA GLU A 290 -18.08 8.01 -38.16
C GLU A 290 -18.23 6.56 -37.65
N THR A 291 -17.14 5.94 -37.29
CA THR A 291 -17.11 4.58 -36.70
C THR A 291 -17.94 4.52 -35.41
N SER A 292 -17.85 5.56 -34.58
CA SER A 292 -18.69 5.67 -33.36
C SER A 292 -20.18 5.79 -33.67
N ALA A 293 -20.55 6.53 -34.73
CA ALA A 293 -21.94 6.63 -35.15
C ALA A 293 -22.48 5.28 -35.63
N THR A 294 -21.71 4.59 -36.45
CA THR A 294 -22.03 3.23 -36.95
C THR A 294 -22.12 2.23 -35.79
N LEU A 295 -21.18 2.29 -34.84
CA LEU A 295 -21.19 1.44 -33.64
C LEU A 295 -22.50 1.62 -32.86
N TRP A 296 -22.99 2.85 -32.69
CA TRP A 296 -24.26 3.09 -32.03
C TRP A 296 -25.46 2.49 -32.82
N GLN A 297 -25.45 2.56 -34.13
CA GLN A 297 -26.50 1.92 -34.94
C GLN A 297 -26.50 0.40 -34.75
N VAL A 298 -25.31 -0.22 -34.70
CA VAL A 298 -25.18 -1.68 -34.42
C VAL A 298 -25.65 -2.00 -33.01
N ILE A 299 -25.24 -1.24 -31.98
CA ILE A 299 -25.66 -1.46 -30.58
C ILE A 299 -27.17 -1.29 -30.43
N GLU A 300 -27.81 -0.34 -31.13
CA GLU A 300 -29.22 -0.06 -31.09
C GLU A 300 -30.06 -1.04 -31.96
N HIS A 301 -29.42 -1.93 -32.74
CA HIS A 301 -30.12 -2.97 -33.49
C HIS A 301 -30.80 -3.97 -32.54
N GLN A 302 -32.04 -4.34 -32.85
CA GLN A 302 -32.90 -5.14 -31.97
C GLN A 302 -32.26 -6.46 -31.50
N ASP A 303 -31.55 -7.15 -32.37
CA ASP A 303 -30.89 -8.40 -32.03
C ASP A 303 -29.73 -8.18 -31.06
N ILE A 304 -28.92 -7.14 -31.27
CA ILE A 304 -27.83 -6.78 -30.37
C ILE A 304 -28.37 -6.34 -29.01
N VAL A 305 -29.42 -5.54 -29.00
CA VAL A 305 -30.15 -5.13 -27.78
C VAL A 305 -30.58 -6.37 -26.99
N SER A 306 -31.18 -7.35 -27.65
CA SER A 306 -31.63 -8.59 -27.02
C SER A 306 -30.47 -9.40 -26.43
N ILE A 307 -29.37 -9.52 -27.16
CA ILE A 307 -28.15 -10.18 -26.69
C ILE A 307 -27.56 -9.47 -25.46
N ILE A 308 -27.47 -8.14 -25.50
CA ILE A 308 -26.97 -7.37 -24.35
C ILE A 308 -27.86 -7.57 -23.11
N GLN A 309 -29.18 -7.52 -23.28
CA GLN A 309 -30.14 -7.71 -22.19
C GLN A 309 -30.03 -9.09 -21.55
N GLU A 310 -29.95 -10.16 -22.35
CA GLU A 310 -29.79 -11.52 -21.87
C GLU A 310 -28.48 -11.68 -21.08
N LYS A 311 -27.37 -11.22 -21.66
CA LYS A 311 -26.05 -11.29 -21.01
C LYS A 311 -25.99 -10.47 -19.74
N ALA A 312 -26.53 -9.24 -19.74
CA ALA A 312 -26.59 -8.39 -18.56
C ALA A 312 -27.45 -9.02 -17.44
N GLN A 313 -28.60 -9.62 -17.80
CA GLN A 313 -29.45 -10.31 -16.83
C GLN A 313 -28.76 -11.55 -16.21
N LYS A 314 -28.11 -12.37 -17.03
CA LYS A 314 -27.35 -13.53 -16.58
C LYS A 314 -26.21 -13.11 -15.65
N ALA A 315 -25.40 -12.14 -16.06
CA ALA A 315 -24.29 -11.62 -15.26
C ALA A 315 -24.78 -10.99 -13.94
N ARG A 316 -25.93 -10.29 -13.96
CA ARG A 316 -26.55 -9.71 -12.76
C ARG A 316 -27.00 -10.77 -11.76
N LYS A 317 -27.63 -11.86 -12.21
CA LYS A 317 -27.99 -12.99 -11.33
C LYS A 317 -26.75 -13.56 -10.65
N GLN A 318 -25.64 -13.73 -11.37
CA GLN A 318 -24.39 -14.23 -10.82
C GLN A 318 -23.76 -13.23 -9.84
N ALA A 319 -23.75 -11.95 -10.16
CA ALA A 319 -23.24 -10.89 -9.28
C ALA A 319 -24.06 -10.80 -7.98
N LEU A 320 -25.37 -10.80 -8.06
CA LEU A 320 -26.25 -10.75 -6.89
C LEU A 320 -26.07 -11.99 -6.01
N ALA A 321 -25.95 -13.19 -6.59
CA ALA A 321 -25.68 -14.40 -5.82
C ALA A 321 -24.31 -14.34 -5.10
N TYR A 322 -23.30 -13.74 -5.72
CA TYR A 322 -22.02 -13.46 -5.07
C TYR A 322 -22.17 -12.42 -3.95
N PHE A 323 -22.86 -11.32 -4.19
CA PHE A 323 -23.10 -10.28 -3.20
C PHE A 323 -23.89 -10.78 -1.99
N GLU A 324 -24.89 -11.63 -2.20
CA GLU A 324 -25.62 -12.28 -1.12
C GLU A 324 -24.69 -13.17 -0.27
N GLN A 325 -23.86 -14.01 -0.93
CA GLN A 325 -22.88 -14.85 -0.26
C GLN A 325 -21.89 -14.04 0.58
N GLU A 326 -21.45 -12.88 0.10
CA GLU A 326 -20.52 -11.99 0.83
C GLU A 326 -21.22 -11.10 1.87
N GLY A 327 -22.56 -11.08 1.89
CA GLY A 327 -23.36 -10.34 2.88
C GLY A 327 -23.68 -8.89 2.50
N LEU A 328 -23.49 -8.49 1.24
CA LEU A 328 -23.84 -7.13 0.77
C LEU A 328 -25.37 -6.92 0.68
N CYS A 329 -26.15 -8.01 0.63
CA CYS A 329 -27.60 -7.96 0.57
C CYS A 329 -28.26 -7.92 1.96
N SER A 330 -27.49 -8.00 3.06
CA SER A 330 -28.00 -7.89 4.43
C SER A 330 -28.44 -6.47 4.78
N ASP A 331 -29.19 -6.32 5.88
CA ASP A 331 -29.61 -5.02 6.40
C ASP A 331 -28.53 -4.33 7.26
N GLU A 332 -27.42 -4.98 7.50
CA GLU A 332 -26.30 -4.40 8.22
C GLU A 332 -25.64 -3.28 7.40
N LYS A 333 -25.20 -2.24 8.10
CA LYS A 333 -24.44 -1.16 7.44
C LYS A 333 -23.06 -1.64 7.05
N TRP A 334 -22.72 -1.48 5.80
CA TRP A 334 -21.40 -1.77 5.27
C TRP A 334 -20.91 -0.66 4.33
N ALA A 335 -19.64 -0.67 4.02
CA ALA A 335 -19.05 0.25 3.05
C ALA A 335 -17.99 -0.46 2.19
N ILE A 336 -17.72 0.08 1.01
CA ILE A 336 -16.57 -0.31 0.19
C ILE A 336 -15.39 0.60 0.48
N VAL A 337 -14.18 0.05 0.36
CA VAL A 337 -12.90 0.76 0.43
C VAL A 337 -12.18 0.57 -0.90
N ASP A 338 -11.82 1.66 -1.56
CA ASP A 338 -11.21 1.63 -2.89
C ASP A 338 -10.23 2.80 -3.05
N ILE A 339 -9.34 2.75 -4.03
CA ILE A 339 -8.45 3.87 -4.33
C ILE A 339 -9.23 5.04 -4.94
N GLY A 340 -10.15 4.77 -5.87
CA GLY A 340 -11.11 5.78 -6.26
C GLY A 340 -11.15 6.27 -7.68
N TRP A 341 -10.96 7.55 -7.88
CA TRP A 341 -10.99 8.52 -8.97
C TRP A 341 -12.37 8.99 -9.37
N TYR A 342 -13.22 8.19 -10.04
CA TYR A 342 -14.47 8.62 -10.65
C TYR A 342 -15.74 7.99 -10.06
N LEU A 343 -15.60 7.13 -9.04
CA LEU A 343 -16.71 6.41 -8.38
C LEU A 343 -17.51 5.48 -9.31
N ASN A 344 -16.92 5.09 -10.43
CA ASN A 344 -17.61 4.25 -11.44
C ASN A 344 -18.02 2.88 -10.88
N CYS A 345 -17.13 2.25 -10.08
CA CYS A 345 -17.41 0.94 -9.47
C CYS A 345 -18.57 1.05 -8.47
N GLN A 346 -18.58 2.08 -7.63
CA GLN A 346 -19.66 2.31 -6.67
C GLN A 346 -21.00 2.55 -7.40
N GLY A 347 -21.00 3.36 -8.46
CA GLY A 347 -22.19 3.62 -9.27
C GLY A 347 -22.74 2.35 -9.93
N ALA A 348 -21.86 1.47 -10.43
CA ALA A 348 -22.26 0.18 -10.99
C ALA A 348 -22.83 -0.76 -9.92
N LEU A 349 -22.15 -0.89 -8.76
CA LEU A 349 -22.62 -1.68 -7.63
C LEU A 349 -24.00 -1.22 -7.16
N ARG A 350 -24.19 0.09 -7.01
CA ARG A 350 -25.48 0.68 -6.64
C ARG A 350 -26.61 0.31 -7.62
N LYS A 351 -26.34 0.37 -8.92
CA LYS A 351 -27.31 -0.03 -9.96
C LYS A 351 -27.65 -1.52 -9.90
N ILE A 352 -26.68 -2.38 -9.62
CA ILE A 352 -26.95 -3.82 -9.47
C ILE A 352 -27.85 -4.06 -8.26
N LEU A 353 -27.57 -3.43 -7.13
CA LEU A 353 -28.34 -3.57 -5.89
C LEU A 353 -29.70 -2.89 -5.94
N LEU A 354 -29.92 -1.93 -6.85
CA LEU A 354 -31.24 -1.33 -7.12
C LEU A 354 -32.29 -2.39 -7.49
N ASN A 355 -31.88 -3.45 -8.20
CA ASN A 355 -32.79 -4.53 -8.61
C ASN A 355 -33.38 -5.33 -7.44
N ILE A 356 -32.82 -5.19 -6.25
CA ILE A 356 -33.30 -5.83 -5.01
C ILE A 356 -33.61 -4.80 -3.91
N GLY A 357 -33.76 -3.52 -4.26
CA GLY A 357 -34.09 -2.44 -3.32
C GLY A 357 -33.01 -2.09 -2.30
N LYS A 358 -31.73 -2.46 -2.53
CA LYS A 358 -30.62 -2.26 -1.60
C LYS A 358 -29.61 -1.19 -2.04
N GLN A 359 -29.95 -0.34 -3.01
CA GLN A 359 -29.05 0.67 -3.58
C GLN A 359 -28.57 1.74 -2.57
N ASP A 360 -29.35 2.01 -1.53
CA ASP A 360 -29.04 3.05 -0.53
C ASP A 360 -28.09 2.57 0.57
N HIS A 361 -27.78 1.27 0.61
CA HIS A 361 -26.81 0.68 1.53
C HIS A 361 -25.37 0.95 1.08
N VAL A 362 -25.13 1.38 -0.17
CA VAL A 362 -23.81 1.54 -0.73
C VAL A 362 -23.16 2.84 -0.26
N TYR A 363 -22.22 2.74 0.64
CA TYR A 363 -21.34 3.82 1.07
C TYR A 363 -19.91 3.52 0.61
N GLY A 364 -19.09 4.54 0.30
CA GLY A 364 -17.72 4.36 -0.19
C GLY A 364 -16.69 5.17 0.58
N TYR A 365 -15.56 4.54 0.92
CA TYR A 365 -14.33 5.19 1.36
C TYR A 365 -13.32 5.16 0.23
N TYR A 366 -12.76 6.32 -0.09
CA TYR A 366 -11.84 6.50 -1.21
C TYR A 366 -10.54 7.17 -0.77
N PHE A 367 -9.41 6.65 -1.27
CA PHE A 367 -8.14 7.32 -1.08
C PHE A 367 -8.13 8.67 -1.79
N CYS A 368 -8.61 8.72 -3.03
CA CYS A 368 -8.54 9.90 -3.86
C CYS A 368 -9.77 10.01 -4.79
N VAL A 369 -10.44 11.17 -4.82
CA VAL A 369 -11.60 11.41 -5.69
C VAL A 369 -11.39 12.66 -6.53
N ARG A 370 -11.57 12.53 -7.85
CA ARG A 370 -11.47 13.63 -8.80
C ARG A 370 -12.71 14.53 -8.75
N ARG A 371 -12.53 15.79 -9.14
CA ARG A 371 -13.61 16.77 -9.24
C ARG A 371 -14.73 16.31 -10.18
N GLU A 372 -14.35 15.66 -11.28
CA GLU A 372 -15.25 15.13 -12.30
C GLU A 372 -15.90 13.79 -11.93
N ALA A 373 -15.73 13.33 -10.70
CA ALA A 373 -16.36 12.10 -10.21
C ALA A 373 -17.90 12.21 -10.32
N HIS A 374 -18.54 11.05 -10.45
CA HIS A 374 -20.00 11.00 -10.50
C HIS A 374 -20.63 11.69 -9.30
N PRO A 375 -21.69 12.48 -9.50
CA PRO A 375 -22.41 13.09 -8.39
C PRO A 375 -23.00 12.01 -7.46
N ILE A 376 -23.15 12.34 -6.18
CA ILE A 376 -23.69 11.45 -5.13
C ILE A 376 -25.01 10.79 -5.55
N ALA A 377 -25.88 11.51 -6.28
CA ALA A 377 -27.15 10.98 -6.79
C ALA A 377 -26.97 9.72 -7.67
N LYS A 378 -25.82 9.58 -8.36
CA LYS A 378 -25.51 8.42 -9.20
C LYS A 378 -24.64 7.38 -8.49
N ALA A 379 -23.61 7.82 -7.80
CA ALA A 379 -22.65 6.94 -7.15
C ALA A 379 -23.10 6.48 -5.75
N GLY A 380 -23.91 7.27 -5.06
CA GLY A 380 -24.23 7.11 -3.65
C GLY A 380 -23.30 7.93 -2.74
N PRO A 381 -23.53 7.91 -1.41
CA PRO A 381 -22.72 8.64 -0.45
C PRO A 381 -21.31 8.06 -0.37
N TYR A 382 -20.34 8.94 -0.13
CA TYR A 382 -18.93 8.56 0.03
C TYR A 382 -18.16 9.55 0.92
N ALA A 383 -17.00 9.11 1.40
CA ALA A 383 -15.97 9.96 1.97
C ALA A 383 -14.66 9.76 1.20
N ALA A 384 -13.85 10.80 1.10
CA ALA A 384 -12.56 10.76 0.42
C ALA A 384 -11.47 11.29 1.36
N PHE A 385 -10.36 10.54 1.47
CA PHE A 385 -9.19 10.94 2.25
C PHE A 385 -8.49 12.13 1.60
N LEU A 386 -8.29 12.06 0.28
CA LEU A 386 -7.82 13.18 -0.53
C LEU A 386 -8.90 13.58 -1.54
N ARG A 387 -9.25 14.85 -1.59
CA ARG A 387 -10.24 15.39 -2.52
C ARG A 387 -9.62 16.50 -3.34
N GLN A 388 -9.85 16.47 -4.66
CA GLN A 388 -9.46 17.58 -5.51
C GLN A 388 -10.41 18.77 -5.27
N ASP A 389 -9.91 19.78 -4.56
CA ASP A 389 -10.65 20.99 -4.25
C ASP A 389 -10.17 22.13 -5.18
N PRO A 390 -11.10 22.87 -5.82
CA PRO A 390 -10.77 24.00 -6.68
C PRO A 390 -9.98 25.12 -5.98
N SER A 391 -10.18 25.31 -4.67
CA SER A 391 -9.48 26.33 -3.89
C SER A 391 -7.97 26.06 -3.78
N TYR A 392 -7.52 24.86 -4.05
CA TYR A 392 -6.12 24.42 -3.96
C TYR A 392 -5.39 24.40 -5.31
N LEU A 393 -6.01 24.83 -6.42
CA LEU A 393 -5.42 24.77 -7.78
C LEU A 393 -4.25 25.74 -8.03
N THR A 394 -3.69 26.34 -7.01
CA THR A 394 -2.54 27.28 -7.14
C THR A 394 -1.20 26.60 -7.49
N GLY A 395 -1.17 25.28 -7.66
CA GLY A 395 0.04 24.51 -7.99
C GLY A 395 1.09 24.40 -6.89
N LYS A 396 0.87 25.08 -5.75
CA LYS A 396 1.79 25.11 -4.59
C LYS A 396 1.29 24.24 -3.43
N ASN A 397 0.03 23.76 -3.47
CA ASN A 397 -0.52 22.96 -2.39
C ASN A 397 0.03 21.53 -2.41
N PRO A 398 0.56 21.01 -1.28
CA PRO A 398 1.06 19.65 -1.18
C PRO A 398 0.01 18.59 -1.58
N VAL A 399 -1.27 18.79 -1.26
CA VAL A 399 -2.37 17.88 -1.61
C VAL A 399 -2.53 17.75 -3.13
N GLU A 400 -2.43 18.85 -3.90
CA GLU A 400 -2.47 18.76 -5.36
C GLU A 400 -1.26 18.07 -5.95
N GLN A 401 -0.07 18.26 -5.36
CA GLN A 401 1.13 17.53 -5.79
C GLN A 401 1.01 16.03 -5.53
N ILE A 402 0.46 15.64 -4.37
CA ILE A 402 0.15 14.24 -4.06
C ILE A 402 -0.87 13.73 -5.06
N PHE A 403 -1.93 14.49 -5.35
CA PHE A 403 -2.98 14.12 -6.29
C PHE A 403 -2.45 13.83 -7.70
N ARG A 404 -1.56 14.69 -8.23
CA ARG A 404 -0.89 14.47 -9.53
C ARG A 404 -0.03 13.21 -9.54
N LYS A 405 0.58 12.84 -8.41
CA LYS A 405 1.44 11.66 -8.25
C LYS A 405 0.68 10.43 -7.79
N ALA A 406 -0.54 10.58 -7.29
CA ALA A 406 -1.34 9.47 -6.77
C ALA A 406 -1.65 8.42 -7.85
N CYS A 407 -1.78 8.84 -9.12
CA CYS A 407 -1.90 7.88 -10.23
C CYS A 407 -0.69 6.95 -10.35
N ILE A 408 0.51 7.46 -10.09
CA ILE A 408 1.75 6.66 -10.13
C ILE A 408 1.77 5.71 -8.93
N ILE A 409 1.41 6.21 -7.75
CA ILE A 409 1.33 5.41 -6.52
C ILE A 409 0.31 4.28 -6.70
N ASP A 410 -0.88 4.61 -7.24
CA ASP A 410 -1.93 3.66 -7.57
C ASP A 410 -1.43 2.58 -8.54
N GLN A 411 -0.90 2.95 -9.70
CA GLN A 411 -0.48 1.99 -10.72
C GLN A 411 0.68 1.08 -10.30
N ILE A 412 1.58 1.54 -9.43
CA ILE A 412 2.78 0.79 -9.04
C ILE A 412 2.56 -0.03 -7.78
N PHE A 413 1.84 0.51 -6.78
CA PHE A 413 1.81 -0.06 -5.43
C PHE A 413 0.49 -0.70 -5.04
N THR A 414 -0.62 -0.44 -5.76
CA THR A 414 -1.88 -1.16 -5.52
C THR A 414 -1.89 -2.49 -6.25
N VAL A 415 -0.92 -3.33 -5.90
CA VAL A 415 -0.71 -4.64 -6.52
C VAL A 415 -1.58 -5.72 -5.89
N ALA A 416 -1.80 -6.80 -6.64
CA ALA A 416 -2.50 -7.99 -6.17
C ALA A 416 -1.82 -9.25 -6.73
N ASP A 417 -1.97 -10.35 -6.02
CA ASP A 417 -1.46 -11.68 -6.37
C ASP A 417 -2.38 -12.46 -7.32
N HIS A 418 -3.35 -11.80 -7.90
CA HIS A 418 -4.32 -12.39 -8.82
C HIS A 418 -4.70 -11.43 -9.97
N GLY A 419 -5.25 -12.00 -11.05
CA GLY A 419 -5.72 -11.27 -12.22
C GLY A 419 -6.99 -10.44 -12.00
N LEU A 420 -7.37 -9.66 -13.03
CA LEU A 420 -8.59 -8.87 -13.03
C LEU A 420 -9.84 -9.76 -12.89
N VAL A 421 -10.81 -9.35 -12.09
CA VAL A 421 -12.11 -10.04 -11.98
C VAL A 421 -12.95 -9.75 -13.22
N LEU A 422 -13.33 -10.80 -13.95
CA LEU A 422 -14.13 -10.71 -15.17
C LEU A 422 -15.64 -10.90 -14.90
N GLY A 423 -15.99 -11.53 -13.78
CA GLY A 423 -17.35 -11.86 -13.41
C GLY A 423 -17.36 -12.95 -12.34
N TYR A 424 -18.46 -13.68 -12.22
CA TYR A 424 -18.64 -14.70 -11.19
C TYR A 424 -19.22 -15.99 -11.79
N LYS A 425 -18.85 -17.12 -11.20
CA LYS A 425 -19.40 -18.44 -11.55
C LYS A 425 -19.58 -19.30 -10.30
N ARG A 426 -20.48 -20.26 -10.37
CA ARG A 426 -20.63 -21.26 -9.32
C ARG A 426 -19.50 -22.30 -9.41
N LYS A 427 -18.80 -22.53 -8.32
CA LYS A 427 -17.74 -23.52 -8.18
C LYS A 427 -17.88 -24.19 -6.82
N ASN A 428 -17.98 -25.52 -6.79
CA ASN A 428 -18.12 -26.30 -5.54
C ASN A 428 -19.25 -25.79 -4.62
N GLY A 429 -20.41 -25.49 -5.18
CA GLY A 429 -21.58 -25.01 -4.43
C GLY A 429 -21.58 -23.52 -4.06
N ARG A 430 -20.45 -22.81 -4.18
CA ARG A 430 -20.30 -21.38 -3.84
C ARG A 430 -20.06 -20.55 -5.08
N MET A 431 -20.37 -19.25 -5.00
CA MET A 431 -19.98 -18.29 -6.01
C MET A 431 -18.49 -17.96 -5.87
N ALA A 432 -17.78 -17.96 -6.98
CA ALA A 432 -16.35 -17.65 -7.05
C ALA A 432 -16.08 -16.64 -8.17
N PRO A 433 -15.05 -15.78 -8.02
CA PRO A 433 -14.66 -14.87 -9.10
C PRO A 433 -14.12 -15.65 -10.29
N VAL A 434 -14.40 -15.16 -11.48
CA VAL A 434 -13.69 -15.52 -12.71
C VAL A 434 -12.58 -14.52 -12.90
N LEU A 435 -11.36 -14.98 -12.77
CA LEU A 435 -10.17 -14.14 -12.91
C LEU A 435 -9.64 -14.22 -14.34
N LYS A 436 -9.15 -13.08 -14.83
CA LYS A 436 -8.39 -13.06 -16.07
C LYS A 436 -7.08 -13.81 -15.86
N ASP A 437 -6.75 -14.72 -16.77
CA ASP A 437 -5.42 -15.31 -16.79
C ASP A 437 -4.38 -14.19 -16.87
N SER A 438 -3.46 -14.20 -15.97
CA SER A 438 -2.38 -13.22 -15.90
C SER A 438 -1.06 -13.97 -15.89
N ASP A 439 -0.18 -13.59 -16.79
CA ASP A 439 1.22 -14.05 -16.84
C ASP A 439 1.98 -13.43 -15.66
N MET A 440 1.57 -13.78 -14.43
CA MET A 440 2.28 -13.34 -13.22
C MET A 440 3.61 -14.06 -13.15
N THR A 441 4.66 -13.35 -13.50
CA THR A 441 6.02 -13.87 -13.37
C THR A 441 6.39 -14.06 -11.90
N ARG A 442 7.35 -14.91 -11.63
CA ARG A 442 7.88 -15.10 -10.27
C ARG A 442 8.38 -13.78 -9.69
N ASP A 443 9.07 -12.97 -10.49
CA ASP A 443 9.58 -11.66 -10.07
C ASP A 443 8.45 -10.70 -9.65
N TYR A 444 7.32 -10.74 -10.35
CA TYR A 444 6.15 -9.94 -9.97
C TYR A 444 5.56 -10.40 -8.63
N LEU A 445 5.42 -11.69 -8.41
CA LEU A 445 4.91 -12.23 -7.13
C LEU A 445 5.86 -11.92 -5.97
N ASP A 446 7.17 -12.02 -6.18
CA ASP A 446 8.18 -11.64 -5.19
C ASP A 446 8.11 -10.12 -4.88
N PHE A 447 7.87 -9.28 -5.88
CA PHE A 447 7.62 -7.85 -5.72
C PHE A 447 6.37 -7.57 -4.87
N VAL A 448 5.26 -8.27 -5.14
CA VAL A 448 4.01 -8.17 -4.36
C VAL A 448 4.24 -8.55 -2.90
N GLU A 449 4.94 -9.68 -2.65
CA GLU A 449 5.23 -10.14 -1.29
C GLU A 449 6.13 -9.17 -0.51
N ILE A 450 7.10 -8.53 -1.17
CA ILE A 450 7.94 -7.48 -0.57
C ILE A 450 7.05 -6.32 -0.10
N ILE A 451 6.19 -5.82 -0.97
CA ILE A 451 5.29 -4.71 -0.64
C ILE A 451 4.38 -5.10 0.54
N PHE A 452 3.71 -6.25 0.46
CA PHE A 452 2.81 -6.71 1.53
C PHE A 452 3.53 -6.93 2.85
N GLY A 453 4.73 -7.51 2.82
CA GLY A 453 5.56 -7.68 4.02
C GLY A 453 5.87 -6.35 4.69
N MET A 454 6.33 -5.38 3.92
CA MET A 454 6.72 -4.07 4.46
C MET A 454 5.53 -3.25 4.99
N VAL A 455 4.39 -3.21 4.29
CA VAL A 455 3.22 -2.47 4.78
C VAL A 455 2.61 -3.11 6.02
N ARG A 456 2.66 -4.45 6.16
CA ARG A 456 2.26 -5.14 7.39
C ARG A 456 3.13 -4.77 8.58
N ILE A 457 4.47 -4.80 8.41
CA ILE A 457 5.41 -4.40 9.45
C ILE A 457 5.18 -2.94 9.85
N TYR A 458 4.97 -2.05 8.87
CA TYR A 458 4.68 -0.64 9.14
C TYR A 458 3.39 -0.48 9.95
N ALA A 459 2.33 -1.19 9.57
CA ALA A 459 1.04 -1.16 10.25
C ALA A 459 1.14 -1.70 11.70
N ASP A 460 1.89 -2.79 11.91
CA ASP A 460 2.15 -3.36 13.23
C ASP A 460 2.89 -2.35 14.14
N GLU A 461 3.93 -1.70 13.64
CA GLU A 461 4.69 -0.68 14.39
C GLU A 461 3.83 0.58 14.66
N THR A 462 2.93 0.94 13.74
CA THR A 462 1.96 2.03 13.95
C THR A 462 1.01 1.72 15.11
N GLY A 463 0.51 0.50 15.19
CA GLY A 463 -0.33 0.03 16.30
C GLY A 463 0.41 0.06 17.64
N LYS A 464 1.64 -0.48 17.70
CA LYS A 464 2.49 -0.47 18.90
C LYS A 464 2.84 0.94 19.39
N ALA A 465 3.06 1.88 18.47
CA ALA A 465 3.37 3.27 18.81
C ALA A 465 2.17 4.06 19.34
N GLY A 466 0.98 3.46 19.40
CA GLY A 466 -0.23 4.11 19.90
C GLY A 466 -0.79 5.21 19.01
N LEU A 467 -0.28 5.37 17.76
CA LEU A 467 -0.76 6.39 16.81
C LEU A 467 -2.25 6.23 16.43
N LEU A 468 -2.81 5.05 16.67
CA LEU A 468 -4.22 4.77 16.38
C LEU A 468 -5.15 5.23 17.51
N ASN A 469 -4.62 5.60 18.69
CA ASN A 469 -5.41 6.08 19.83
C ASN A 469 -5.61 7.59 19.80
N ASP A 470 -4.75 8.33 19.13
CA ASP A 470 -4.85 9.78 19.00
C ASP A 470 -5.97 10.16 18.03
N GLN A 471 -6.65 11.29 18.24
CA GLN A 471 -7.61 11.84 17.29
C GLN A 471 -6.84 12.27 16.04
N ILE A 472 -6.99 11.52 14.94
CA ILE A 472 -6.45 11.87 13.63
C ILE A 472 -7.45 12.79 12.93
#